data_02bc48a1c7b5cac14fadf04e307a91cb
#
_entry.id   02bc48a1c7b5cac14fadf04e307a91cb
#
_cell.length_a   1.000
_cell.length_b   1.000
_cell.length_c   1.000
_cell.angle_alpha   90.00
_cell.angle_beta   90.00
_cell.angle_gamma   90.00
#
_symmetry.space_group_name_H-M   'P 1'
#
loop_
_entity.id
_entity.type
_entity.pdbx_description
1 polymer ?
#
loop_
_entity_poly.entity_id
_entity_poly.type
_entity_poly.pdbx_seq_one_letter_code
_entity_poly.pdbx_strand_id
1 'polypeptide(L)'
;MSPDDQLLKTPLHDLHVELGARMVPFAGYSMPVQYPAGLMAEHLHTRAAAGLFDVSHMGQLRLEGANAAAAFESLMPVDVIDLPMGKQRYGLLLNDAGGIMDDLMFFNTGNSIFIIVNGACKAIDIVHIQQKIGTQCKVVPMPEMALLALQGPQAVTALSRLAPGVEKLVFMTGGRFDVAGCDCFLTRSGYTGEDGFEISVHGNQADKLARALLAQPEVKPVGLGARNSLRLEAGLCLYGNDIDTTTTPVEASLNWAIQKVRRTGEARAGGFPGAEKVLAQLADPAQLTRKRVGLKALERVPVRDHTALQSLGGELIGEVTSGLLGPSINQPVAMGYVSPAFATIGTQVNAMVRGRLVLMEVTAMPFLPANYFRG
;
A
#
# COMPACT_ATOMS: atom_id res chain seq x y z
N MET A 1 14.20 -30.85 -4.17
CA MET A 1 13.03 -29.98 -3.94
C MET A 1 13.25 -28.74 -4.81
N SER A 2 12.30 -28.41 -5.65
CA SER A 2 12.37 -27.17 -6.44
C SER A 2 12.27 -25.95 -5.50
N PRO A 3 12.81 -24.79 -5.86
CA PRO A 3 12.63 -23.56 -5.07
C PRO A 3 11.16 -23.26 -4.79
N ASP A 4 10.23 -23.71 -5.63
CA ASP A 4 8.80 -23.52 -5.49
C ASP A 4 8.16 -24.38 -4.39
N ASP A 5 8.79 -25.52 -4.01
CA ASP A 5 8.29 -26.42 -2.95
C ASP A 5 8.40 -25.84 -1.54
N GLN A 6 9.11 -24.71 -1.37
CA GLN A 6 9.33 -24.03 -0.08
C GLN A 6 8.44 -22.80 0.11
N LEU A 7 7.68 -22.39 -0.92
CA LEU A 7 6.83 -21.21 -0.82
C LEU A 7 5.58 -21.49 0.04
N LEU A 8 5.23 -20.52 0.88
CA LEU A 8 3.98 -20.55 1.60
C LEU A 8 2.81 -20.41 0.63
N LYS A 9 1.65 -20.91 1.05
CA LYS A 9 0.41 -20.82 0.28
C LYS A 9 -0.62 -20.01 1.07
N THR A 10 -1.35 -19.15 0.37
CA THR A 10 -2.54 -18.50 0.95
C THR A 10 -3.70 -19.48 1.01
N PRO A 11 -4.75 -19.21 1.80
CA PRO A 11 -5.97 -20.03 1.80
C PRO A 11 -6.66 -20.14 0.43
N LEU A 12 -6.36 -19.22 -0.51
CA LEU A 12 -6.95 -19.19 -1.86
C LEU A 12 -6.04 -19.80 -2.93
N HIS A 13 -4.88 -20.38 -2.56
CA HIS A 13 -3.92 -20.91 -3.51
C HIS A 13 -4.57 -21.89 -4.54
N ASP A 14 -5.37 -22.83 -4.07
CA ASP A 14 -5.98 -23.83 -4.94
C ASP A 14 -7.05 -23.21 -5.86
N LEU A 15 -7.78 -22.20 -5.39
CA LEU A 15 -8.69 -21.40 -6.21
C LEU A 15 -7.94 -20.67 -7.33
N HIS A 16 -6.74 -20.09 -7.04
CA HIS A 16 -5.93 -19.45 -8.08
C HIS A 16 -5.51 -20.43 -9.18
N VAL A 17 -5.08 -21.63 -8.79
CA VAL A 17 -4.73 -22.71 -9.74
C VAL A 17 -5.95 -23.12 -10.56
N GLU A 18 -7.12 -23.33 -9.93
CA GLU A 18 -8.40 -23.65 -10.58
C GLU A 18 -8.78 -22.60 -11.63
N LEU A 19 -8.60 -21.32 -11.30
CA LEU A 19 -8.87 -20.18 -12.19
C LEU A 19 -7.81 -19.96 -13.28
N GLY A 20 -6.78 -20.82 -13.34
CA GLY A 20 -5.73 -20.76 -14.35
C GLY A 20 -4.71 -19.64 -14.15
N ALA A 21 -4.53 -19.18 -12.93
CA ALA A 21 -3.55 -18.13 -12.63
C ALA A 21 -2.11 -18.58 -12.89
N ARG A 22 -1.29 -17.67 -13.41
CA ARG A 22 0.17 -17.85 -13.40
C ARG A 22 0.71 -17.49 -12.02
N MET A 23 1.22 -18.50 -11.31
CA MET A 23 1.77 -18.33 -9.97
C MET A 23 3.25 -17.94 -10.02
N VAL A 24 3.66 -17.06 -9.09
CA VAL A 24 5.05 -16.61 -8.95
C VAL A 24 5.43 -16.47 -7.46
N PRO A 25 6.72 -16.59 -7.12
CA PRO A 25 7.20 -16.22 -5.78
C PRO A 25 6.99 -14.72 -5.51
N PHE A 26 6.37 -14.41 -4.38
CA PHE A 26 6.21 -13.03 -3.90
C PHE A 26 6.12 -13.00 -2.37
N ALA A 27 6.99 -12.24 -1.72
CA ALA A 27 7.04 -12.11 -0.25
C ALA A 27 7.04 -13.47 0.49
N GLY A 28 7.70 -14.48 -0.07
CA GLY A 28 7.76 -15.83 0.49
C GLY A 28 6.55 -16.72 0.21
N TYR A 29 5.58 -16.24 -0.58
CA TYR A 29 4.36 -16.97 -0.96
C TYR A 29 4.34 -17.29 -2.46
N SER A 30 3.60 -18.35 -2.82
CA SER A 30 3.18 -18.61 -4.20
C SER A 30 1.92 -17.79 -4.47
N MET A 31 2.03 -16.74 -5.31
CA MET A 31 0.98 -15.75 -5.53
C MET A 31 0.60 -15.63 -7.01
N PRO A 32 -0.67 -15.33 -7.35
CA PRO A 32 -1.11 -15.12 -8.72
C PRO A 32 -0.56 -13.79 -9.27
N VAL A 33 0.30 -13.83 -10.30
CA VAL A 33 0.76 -12.61 -10.97
C VAL A 33 -0.26 -12.09 -11.96
N GLN A 34 -0.97 -12.99 -12.64
CA GLN A 34 -2.08 -12.69 -13.55
C GLN A 34 -2.93 -13.94 -13.81
N TYR A 35 -4.15 -13.73 -14.25
CA TYR A 35 -5.08 -14.76 -14.74
C TYR A 35 -5.08 -14.81 -16.29
N PRO A 36 -5.82 -15.73 -16.92
CA PRO A 36 -5.81 -15.90 -18.39
C PRO A 36 -6.16 -14.62 -19.19
N ALA A 37 -6.93 -13.70 -18.62
CA ALA A 37 -7.26 -12.43 -19.25
C ALA A 37 -6.02 -11.53 -19.45
N GLY A 38 -5.00 -11.70 -18.62
CA GLY A 38 -3.76 -10.95 -18.64
C GLY A 38 -3.83 -9.59 -17.92
N LEU A 39 -2.67 -9.12 -17.49
CA LEU A 39 -2.50 -7.92 -16.66
C LEU A 39 -3.27 -6.69 -17.18
N MET A 40 -3.19 -6.41 -18.47
CA MET A 40 -3.83 -5.23 -19.08
C MET A 40 -5.37 -5.29 -18.92
N ALA A 41 -5.97 -6.44 -19.24
CA ALA A 41 -7.41 -6.61 -19.11
C ALA A 41 -7.88 -6.59 -17.65
N GLU A 42 -7.12 -7.20 -16.74
CA GLU A 42 -7.38 -7.17 -15.30
C GLU A 42 -7.34 -5.75 -14.74
N HIS A 43 -6.33 -4.97 -15.13
CA HIS A 43 -6.20 -3.56 -14.73
C HIS A 43 -7.40 -2.74 -15.21
N LEU A 44 -7.71 -2.78 -16.52
CA LEU A 44 -8.80 -2.00 -17.10
C LEU A 44 -10.16 -2.44 -16.57
N HIS A 45 -10.34 -3.75 -16.28
CA HIS A 45 -11.56 -4.25 -15.64
C HIS A 45 -11.73 -3.68 -14.23
N THR A 46 -10.66 -3.63 -13.44
CA THR A 46 -10.70 -3.02 -12.09
C THR A 46 -11.09 -1.54 -12.15
N ARG A 47 -10.60 -0.80 -13.15
CA ARG A 47 -10.98 0.61 -13.36
C ARG A 47 -12.45 0.78 -13.79
N ALA A 48 -13.01 -0.19 -14.51
CA ALA A 48 -14.36 -0.09 -15.07
C ALA A 48 -15.44 -0.75 -14.21
N ALA A 49 -15.10 -1.78 -13.43
CA ALA A 49 -16.05 -2.61 -12.70
C ALA A 49 -15.54 -2.96 -11.30
N ALA A 50 -15.18 -4.22 -11.04
CA ALA A 50 -14.63 -4.65 -9.76
C ALA A 50 -13.61 -5.80 -9.92
N GLY A 51 -12.43 -5.62 -9.34
CA GLY A 51 -11.38 -6.63 -9.25
C GLY A 51 -11.30 -7.23 -7.85
N LEU A 52 -11.19 -8.55 -7.75
CA LEU A 52 -10.93 -9.27 -6.52
C LEU A 52 -9.46 -9.70 -6.46
N PHE A 53 -8.76 -9.25 -5.44
CA PHE A 53 -7.35 -9.53 -5.17
C PHE A 53 -7.22 -10.38 -3.92
N ASP A 54 -6.42 -11.44 -3.98
CA ASP A 54 -5.91 -12.10 -2.77
C ASP A 54 -4.69 -11.32 -2.25
N VAL A 55 -4.80 -10.81 -1.05
CA VAL A 55 -3.70 -10.14 -0.33
C VAL A 55 -3.43 -10.79 1.02
N SER A 56 -3.77 -12.09 1.15
CA SER A 56 -3.64 -12.87 2.39
C SER A 56 -2.19 -13.14 2.81
N HIS A 57 -1.21 -12.85 1.94
CA HIS A 57 0.21 -12.83 2.31
C HIS A 57 0.57 -11.71 3.28
N MET A 58 -0.24 -10.66 3.39
CA MET A 58 -0.05 -9.56 4.35
C MET A 58 -0.24 -10.05 5.79
N GLY A 59 0.40 -9.34 6.74
CA GLY A 59 0.27 -9.62 8.15
C GLY A 59 -0.92 -8.90 8.77
N GLN A 60 -1.62 -9.58 9.69
CA GLN A 60 -2.70 -8.99 10.47
C GLN A 60 -2.42 -9.19 11.95
N LEU A 61 -2.64 -8.17 12.77
CA LEU A 61 -2.49 -8.24 14.23
C LEU A 61 -3.43 -7.26 14.94
N ARG A 62 -3.63 -7.46 16.24
CA ARG A 62 -4.36 -6.54 17.12
C ARG A 62 -3.49 -6.13 18.30
N LEU A 63 -3.67 -4.90 18.74
CA LEU A 63 -3.15 -4.40 20.00
C LEU A 63 -4.33 -4.24 20.96
N GLU A 64 -4.25 -4.90 22.12
CA GLU A 64 -5.31 -4.94 23.13
C GLU A 64 -4.81 -4.31 24.44
N GLY A 65 -5.69 -3.59 25.12
CA GLY A 65 -5.42 -2.94 26.41
C GLY A 65 -5.60 -1.42 26.35
N ALA A 66 -5.80 -0.82 27.52
CA ALA A 66 -6.12 0.61 27.64
C ALA A 66 -5.02 1.54 27.06
N ASN A 67 -3.77 1.09 27.09
CA ASN A 67 -2.63 1.87 26.60
C ASN A 67 -2.26 1.58 25.14
N ALA A 68 -3.01 0.72 24.44
CA ALA A 68 -2.63 0.26 23.10
C ALA A 68 -2.43 1.42 22.10
N ALA A 69 -3.32 2.41 22.10
CA ALA A 69 -3.19 3.56 21.21
C ALA A 69 -1.95 4.42 21.52
N ALA A 70 -1.72 4.75 22.79
CA ALA A 70 -0.57 5.55 23.21
C ALA A 70 0.76 4.81 22.97
N ALA A 71 0.80 3.52 23.27
CA ALA A 71 1.96 2.68 23.02
C ALA A 71 2.28 2.62 21.51
N PHE A 72 1.28 2.41 20.67
CA PHE A 72 1.49 2.33 19.22
C PHE A 72 1.86 3.67 18.60
N GLU A 73 1.31 4.79 19.10
CA GLU A 73 1.67 6.14 18.69
C GLU A 73 3.17 6.44 18.94
N SER A 74 3.78 5.82 19.94
CA SER A 74 5.21 6.01 20.23
C SER A 74 6.15 5.45 19.16
N LEU A 75 5.64 4.63 18.23
CA LEU A 75 6.43 3.99 17.18
C LEU A 75 6.39 4.75 15.84
N MET A 76 5.55 5.79 15.72
CA MET A 76 5.30 6.43 14.42
C MET A 76 4.94 7.92 14.53
N PRO A 77 5.12 8.70 13.44
CA PRO A 77 4.78 10.12 13.40
C PRO A 77 3.29 10.39 13.17
N VAL A 78 2.42 9.45 13.58
CA VAL A 78 1.00 9.43 13.26
C VAL A 78 0.18 9.53 14.54
N ASP A 79 -0.96 10.22 14.48
CA ASP A 79 -1.91 10.32 15.59
C ASP A 79 -2.74 9.03 15.67
N VAL A 80 -2.49 8.24 16.71
CA VAL A 80 -3.24 7.02 17.02
C VAL A 80 -4.24 7.26 18.15
N ILE A 81 -3.85 8.08 19.13
CA ILE A 81 -4.63 8.35 20.35
C ILE A 81 -5.99 8.96 19.99
N ASP A 82 -6.02 9.96 19.10
CA ASP A 82 -7.24 10.67 18.74
C ASP A 82 -7.93 10.10 17.49
N LEU A 83 -7.53 8.90 17.03
CA LEU A 83 -8.23 8.23 15.94
C LEU A 83 -9.62 7.78 16.43
N PRO A 84 -10.74 8.33 15.89
CA PRO A 84 -12.07 7.93 16.35
C PRO A 84 -12.35 6.43 16.11
N MET A 85 -13.17 5.83 16.95
CA MET A 85 -13.68 4.48 16.73
C MET A 85 -14.37 4.39 15.36
N GLY A 86 -14.16 3.28 14.66
CA GLY A 86 -14.69 3.06 13.30
C GLY A 86 -13.90 3.71 12.19
N LYS A 87 -12.75 4.30 12.50
CA LYS A 87 -11.86 4.95 11.52
C LYS A 87 -10.56 4.16 11.33
N GLN A 88 -10.06 4.24 10.09
CA GLN A 88 -8.76 3.70 9.66
C GLN A 88 -7.80 4.84 9.35
N ARG A 89 -6.50 4.57 9.47
CA ARG A 89 -5.45 5.52 9.11
C ARG A 89 -4.22 4.78 8.58
N TYR A 90 -3.50 5.44 7.67
CA TYR A 90 -2.20 5.03 7.20
C TYR A 90 -1.13 5.42 8.21
N GLY A 91 -0.20 4.52 8.49
CA GLY A 91 0.90 4.72 9.43
C GLY A 91 2.25 4.37 8.84
N LEU A 92 3.31 4.89 9.44
CA LEU A 92 4.69 4.63 9.06
C LEU A 92 5.46 4.21 10.31
N LEU A 93 5.89 2.95 10.40
CA LEU A 93 6.85 2.51 11.40
C LEU A 93 8.23 3.07 11.03
N LEU A 94 8.89 3.70 12.00
CA LEU A 94 10.19 4.31 11.77
C LEU A 94 11.27 3.68 12.65
N ASN A 95 12.50 3.64 12.12
CA ASN A 95 13.69 3.33 12.88
C ASN A 95 14.30 4.60 13.51
N ASP A 96 15.29 4.42 14.39
CA ASP A 96 15.92 5.53 15.12
C ASP A 96 16.64 6.54 14.20
N ALA A 97 16.98 6.17 12.96
CA ALA A 97 17.53 7.07 11.95
C ALA A 97 16.46 7.82 11.13
N GLY A 98 15.17 7.62 11.43
CA GLY A 98 14.03 8.20 10.72
C GLY A 98 13.68 7.51 9.40
N GLY A 99 14.29 6.37 9.10
CA GLY A 99 13.95 5.54 7.93
C GLY A 99 12.66 4.74 8.16
N ILE A 100 11.93 4.48 7.09
CA ILE A 100 10.65 3.77 7.12
C ILE A 100 10.93 2.27 7.19
N MET A 101 10.52 1.61 8.28
CA MET A 101 10.61 0.17 8.47
C MET A 101 9.48 -0.56 7.75
N ASP A 102 8.29 0.00 7.80
CA ASP A 102 7.12 -0.43 7.04
C ASP A 102 6.09 0.71 6.94
N ASP A 103 5.25 0.66 5.92
CA ASP A 103 4.03 1.41 5.81
C ASP A 103 2.83 0.48 6.01
N LEU A 104 1.88 0.90 6.83
CA LEU A 104 0.82 0.02 7.34
C LEU A 104 -0.52 0.73 7.45
N MET A 105 -1.58 -0.06 7.58
CA MET A 105 -2.91 0.45 7.89
C MET A 105 -3.30 0.05 9.31
N PHE A 106 -3.92 0.95 10.05
CA PHE A 106 -4.46 0.63 11.36
C PHE A 106 -5.86 1.22 11.56
N PHE A 107 -6.66 0.53 12.35
CA PHE A 107 -8.08 0.81 12.56
C PHE A 107 -8.43 0.77 14.05
N ASN A 108 -9.16 1.79 14.53
CA ASN A 108 -9.67 1.80 15.89
C ASN A 108 -11.01 1.06 15.96
N THR A 109 -11.01 -0.14 16.56
CA THR A 109 -12.22 -0.96 16.77
C THR A 109 -13.05 -0.53 17.98
N GLY A 110 -12.55 0.42 18.78
CA GLY A 110 -13.12 0.85 20.08
C GLY A 110 -12.50 0.12 21.26
N ASN A 111 -12.17 -1.15 21.14
CA ASN A 111 -11.56 -1.97 22.20
C ASN A 111 -10.15 -2.48 21.86
N SER A 112 -9.70 -2.27 20.65
CA SER A 112 -8.38 -2.66 20.16
C SER A 112 -7.98 -1.81 18.95
N ILE A 113 -6.70 -1.85 18.60
CA ILE A 113 -6.20 -1.35 17.32
C ILE A 113 -5.93 -2.54 16.42
N PHE A 114 -6.67 -2.66 15.33
CA PHE A 114 -6.43 -3.66 14.28
C PHE A 114 -5.43 -3.11 13.27
N ILE A 115 -4.43 -3.91 12.88
CA ILE A 115 -3.30 -3.48 12.07
C ILE A 115 -3.09 -4.46 10.93
N ILE A 116 -2.79 -3.94 9.74
CA ILE A 116 -2.38 -4.68 8.54
C ILE A 116 -0.99 -4.18 8.14
N VAL A 117 -0.02 -5.09 8.02
CA VAL A 117 1.39 -4.84 7.67
C VAL A 117 1.77 -5.53 6.38
N ASN A 118 2.80 -5.05 5.69
CA ASN A 118 3.26 -5.64 4.43
C ASN A 118 3.78 -7.07 4.62
N GLY A 119 3.48 -7.93 3.62
CA GLY A 119 3.81 -9.36 3.70
C GLY A 119 5.30 -9.65 3.87
N ALA A 120 6.16 -8.87 3.23
CA ALA A 120 7.61 -9.01 3.35
C ALA A 120 8.14 -8.55 4.72
N CYS A 121 7.45 -7.60 5.38
CA CYS A 121 7.87 -6.99 6.65
C CYS A 121 7.23 -7.65 7.87
N LYS A 122 6.11 -8.36 7.71
CA LYS A 122 5.23 -8.81 8.83
C LYS A 122 5.94 -9.52 9.98
N ALA A 123 6.93 -10.35 9.69
CA ALA A 123 7.67 -11.07 10.75
C ALA A 123 8.52 -10.11 11.58
N ILE A 124 9.20 -9.18 10.91
CA ILE A 124 10.06 -8.17 11.56
C ILE A 124 9.19 -7.17 12.33
N ASP A 125 8.09 -6.73 11.75
CA ASP A 125 7.19 -5.75 12.35
C ASP A 125 6.52 -6.29 13.62
N ILE A 126 6.01 -7.53 13.58
CA ILE A 126 5.40 -8.17 14.75
C ILE A 126 6.43 -8.28 15.88
N VAL A 127 7.65 -8.71 15.58
CA VAL A 127 8.73 -8.80 16.58
C VAL A 127 9.10 -7.42 17.10
N HIS A 128 9.25 -6.42 16.24
CA HIS A 128 9.55 -5.04 16.62
C HIS A 128 8.48 -4.45 17.53
N ILE A 129 7.21 -4.55 17.15
CA ILE A 129 6.06 -4.07 17.93
C ILE A 129 6.04 -4.79 19.29
N GLN A 130 6.19 -6.12 19.31
CA GLN A 130 6.20 -6.89 20.55
C GLN A 130 7.35 -6.45 21.47
N GLN A 131 8.54 -6.23 20.94
CA GLN A 131 9.71 -5.82 21.73
C GLN A 131 9.56 -4.40 22.30
N LYS A 132 9.04 -3.47 21.50
CA LYS A 132 8.95 -2.05 21.87
C LYS A 132 7.80 -1.76 22.82
N ILE A 133 6.63 -2.37 22.60
CA ILE A 133 5.40 -2.01 23.35
C ILE A 133 4.67 -3.19 23.98
N GLY A 134 5.18 -4.42 23.88
CA GLY A 134 4.52 -5.62 24.42
C GLY A 134 4.38 -5.66 25.96
N THR A 135 5.09 -4.79 26.68
CA THR A 135 4.89 -4.60 28.14
C THR A 135 3.79 -3.57 28.46
N GLN A 136 3.34 -2.77 27.48
CA GLN A 136 2.35 -1.71 27.63
C GLN A 136 0.97 -2.12 27.13
N CYS A 137 0.93 -3.02 26.15
CA CYS A 137 -0.30 -3.58 25.58
C CYS A 137 -0.04 -5.00 25.08
N LYS A 138 -1.11 -5.78 24.92
CA LYS A 138 -1.00 -7.14 24.38
C LYS A 138 -0.96 -7.09 22.85
N VAL A 139 0.08 -7.65 22.27
CA VAL A 139 0.22 -7.82 20.81
C VAL A 139 -0.31 -9.20 20.42
N VAL A 140 -1.30 -9.24 19.54
CA VAL A 140 -2.00 -10.48 19.14
C VAL A 140 -1.88 -10.65 17.63
N PRO A 141 -0.87 -11.38 17.12
CA PRO A 141 -0.82 -11.78 15.72
C PRO A 141 -2.02 -12.64 15.32
N MET A 142 -2.48 -12.52 14.09
CA MET A 142 -3.65 -13.21 13.55
C MET A 142 -3.29 -13.99 12.27
N PRO A 143 -2.40 -15.01 12.37
CA PRO A 143 -1.90 -15.72 11.18
C PRO A 143 -2.97 -16.58 10.50
N GLU A 144 -4.07 -16.89 11.19
CA GLU A 144 -5.20 -17.66 10.67
C GLU A 144 -6.12 -16.84 9.75
N MET A 145 -5.93 -15.54 9.66
CA MET A 145 -6.80 -14.66 8.88
C MET A 145 -6.31 -14.51 7.44
N ALA A 146 -7.25 -14.60 6.50
CA ALA A 146 -7.08 -14.19 5.11
C ALA A 146 -7.46 -12.71 4.95
N LEU A 147 -6.95 -12.09 3.90
CA LEU A 147 -7.29 -10.73 3.51
C LEU A 147 -7.56 -10.69 2.01
N LEU A 148 -8.75 -10.23 1.62
CA LEU A 148 -9.16 -10.03 0.25
C LEU A 148 -9.38 -8.54 0.00
N ALA A 149 -9.04 -8.05 -1.19
CA ALA A 149 -9.37 -6.70 -1.60
C ALA A 149 -10.33 -6.73 -2.80
N LEU A 150 -11.49 -6.10 -2.66
CA LEU A 150 -12.48 -5.92 -3.73
C LEU A 150 -12.44 -4.45 -4.14
N GLN A 151 -11.94 -4.14 -5.34
CA GLN A 151 -11.57 -2.80 -5.77
C GLN A 151 -12.21 -2.45 -7.12
N GLY A 152 -12.67 -1.22 -7.26
CA GLY A 152 -13.25 -0.68 -8.48
C GLY A 152 -14.58 0.04 -8.22
N PRO A 153 -15.07 0.85 -9.18
CA PRO A 153 -16.26 1.69 -9.01
C PRO A 153 -17.55 0.89 -8.75
N GLN A 154 -17.58 -0.41 -9.13
CA GLN A 154 -18.72 -1.29 -8.90
C GLN A 154 -18.51 -2.25 -7.71
N ALA A 155 -17.41 -2.13 -6.96
CA ALA A 155 -17.15 -2.96 -5.79
C ALA A 155 -18.27 -2.85 -4.74
N VAL A 156 -18.74 -1.64 -4.47
CA VAL A 156 -19.86 -1.42 -3.53
C VAL A 156 -21.16 -2.06 -4.02
N THR A 157 -21.43 -2.04 -5.32
CA THR A 157 -22.61 -2.67 -5.91
C THR A 157 -22.60 -4.19 -5.72
N ALA A 158 -21.46 -4.82 -5.99
CA ALA A 158 -21.28 -6.26 -5.80
C ALA A 158 -21.36 -6.66 -4.33
N LEU A 159 -20.65 -5.92 -3.45
CA LEU A 159 -20.55 -6.26 -2.04
C LEU A 159 -21.87 -6.04 -1.28
N SER A 160 -22.63 -4.99 -1.60
CA SER A 160 -23.90 -4.67 -0.92
C SER A 160 -24.98 -5.74 -1.10
N ARG A 161 -24.92 -6.56 -2.17
CA ARG A 161 -25.80 -7.72 -2.34
C ARG A 161 -25.49 -8.86 -1.37
N LEU A 162 -24.23 -8.96 -0.92
CA LEU A 162 -23.75 -10.00 -0.01
C LEU A 162 -23.67 -9.53 1.45
N ALA A 163 -23.59 -8.22 1.68
CA ALA A 163 -23.46 -7.59 2.97
C ALA A 163 -24.20 -6.24 3.00
N PRO A 164 -25.53 -6.25 3.21
CA PRO A 164 -26.30 -5.01 3.28
C PRO A 164 -25.80 -4.06 4.37
N GLY A 165 -25.69 -2.78 4.05
CA GLY A 165 -25.19 -1.73 4.95
C GLY A 165 -23.74 -1.29 4.68
N VAL A 166 -22.96 -2.05 3.89
CA VAL A 166 -21.59 -1.66 3.52
C VAL A 166 -21.54 -0.39 2.67
N GLU A 167 -22.63 -0.09 1.94
CA GLU A 167 -22.78 1.11 1.14
C GLU A 167 -22.74 2.40 1.96
N LYS A 168 -23.04 2.32 3.27
CA LYS A 168 -22.99 3.45 4.21
C LYS A 168 -21.58 3.81 4.67
N LEU A 169 -20.62 2.90 4.49
CA LEU A 169 -19.24 3.18 4.79
C LEU A 169 -18.71 4.24 3.83
N VAL A 170 -17.81 5.08 4.33
CA VAL A 170 -17.04 6.03 3.52
C VAL A 170 -15.55 5.65 3.57
N PHE A 171 -14.75 6.23 2.71
CA PHE A 171 -13.31 5.99 2.68
C PHE A 171 -12.67 6.12 4.05
N MET A 172 -11.82 5.15 4.43
CA MET A 172 -11.17 5.03 5.75
C MET A 172 -12.15 4.80 6.92
N THR A 173 -13.28 4.15 6.65
CA THR A 173 -14.15 3.60 7.71
C THR A 173 -14.38 2.11 7.53
N GLY A 174 -14.87 1.44 8.56
CA GLY A 174 -15.09 0.00 8.50
C GLY A 174 -15.86 -0.54 9.71
N GLY A 175 -15.93 -1.86 9.78
CA GLY A 175 -16.60 -2.57 10.86
C GLY A 175 -16.77 -4.05 10.57
N ARG A 176 -17.53 -4.73 11.44
CA ARG A 176 -17.91 -6.14 11.27
C ARG A 176 -19.17 -6.26 10.45
N PHE A 177 -19.16 -7.23 9.52
CA PHE A 177 -20.29 -7.56 8.66
C PHE A 177 -20.35 -9.07 8.43
N ASP A 178 -21.55 -9.61 8.32
CA ASP A 178 -21.74 -10.91 7.67
C ASP A 178 -21.70 -10.71 6.16
N VAL A 179 -20.77 -11.37 5.50
CA VAL A 179 -20.65 -11.33 4.03
C VAL A 179 -20.90 -12.74 3.50
N ALA A 180 -22.05 -12.97 2.91
CA ALA A 180 -22.46 -14.27 2.41
C ALA A 180 -22.36 -15.42 3.45
N GLY A 181 -22.68 -15.13 4.72
CA GLY A 181 -22.59 -16.08 5.83
C GLY A 181 -21.14 -16.33 6.31
N CYS A 182 -20.25 -15.36 6.12
CA CYS A 182 -18.90 -15.33 6.67
C CYS A 182 -18.77 -14.11 7.59
N ASP A 183 -18.31 -14.32 8.84
CA ASP A 183 -18.02 -13.21 9.76
C ASP A 183 -16.76 -12.51 9.31
N CYS A 184 -16.89 -11.30 8.80
CA CYS A 184 -15.81 -10.49 8.23
C CYS A 184 -15.61 -9.20 9.00
N PHE A 185 -14.37 -8.76 9.05
CA PHE A 185 -14.03 -7.39 9.37
C PHE A 185 -13.58 -6.70 8.08
N LEU A 186 -14.25 -5.61 7.71
CA LEU A 186 -13.93 -4.93 6.47
C LEU A 186 -13.78 -3.42 6.64
N THR A 187 -12.96 -2.83 5.79
CA THR A 187 -12.73 -1.40 5.68
C THR A 187 -12.97 -0.94 4.24
N ARG A 188 -13.50 0.27 4.07
CA ARG A 188 -13.58 0.91 2.75
C ARG A 188 -12.28 1.62 2.47
N SER A 189 -11.36 0.88 1.87
CA SER A 189 -9.97 1.26 1.60
C SER A 189 -9.39 0.41 0.48
N GLY A 190 -8.17 0.69 0.07
CA GLY A 190 -7.49 -0.12 -0.94
C GLY A 190 -6.21 0.51 -1.48
N TYR A 191 -5.61 -0.18 -2.45
CA TYR A 191 -4.30 0.12 -3.01
C TYR A 191 -4.34 0.31 -4.53
N THR A 192 -5.44 0.86 -5.06
CA THR A 192 -5.68 0.97 -6.51
C THR A 192 -5.99 2.38 -6.99
N GLY A 193 -6.29 3.30 -6.07
CA GLY A 193 -6.84 4.59 -6.41
C GLY A 193 -8.33 4.58 -6.71
N GLU A 194 -8.95 3.39 -6.85
CA GLU A 194 -10.40 3.25 -6.96
C GLU A 194 -11.06 3.09 -5.60
N ASP A 195 -12.37 3.28 -5.56
CA ASP A 195 -13.19 2.88 -4.43
C ASP A 195 -13.15 1.36 -4.23
N GLY A 196 -13.34 0.89 -3.02
CA GLY A 196 -13.33 -0.53 -2.74
C GLY A 196 -13.16 -0.85 -1.26
N PHE A 197 -12.99 -2.15 -1.00
CA PHE A 197 -12.98 -2.70 0.35
C PHE A 197 -11.81 -3.67 0.52
N GLU A 198 -11.26 -3.70 1.73
CA GLU A 198 -10.38 -4.76 2.21
C GLU A 198 -11.14 -5.58 3.24
N ILE A 199 -11.17 -6.90 3.07
CA ILE A 199 -12.05 -7.82 3.79
C ILE A 199 -11.20 -8.87 4.48
N SER A 200 -11.09 -8.77 5.81
CA SER A 200 -10.45 -9.76 6.67
C SER A 200 -11.46 -10.84 7.05
N VAL A 201 -11.11 -12.09 6.84
CA VAL A 201 -11.96 -13.26 7.09
C VAL A 201 -11.10 -14.42 7.60
N HIS A 202 -11.64 -15.31 8.41
CA HIS A 202 -10.90 -16.51 8.80
C HIS A 202 -10.56 -17.37 7.60
N GLY A 203 -9.32 -17.87 7.52
CA GLY A 203 -8.77 -18.56 6.35
C GLY A 203 -9.60 -19.75 5.88
N ASN A 204 -10.28 -20.48 6.80
CA ASN A 204 -11.17 -21.59 6.41
C ASN A 204 -12.48 -21.15 5.75
N GLN A 205 -12.80 -19.85 5.75
CA GLN A 205 -13.97 -19.28 5.06
C GLN A 205 -13.57 -18.49 3.80
N ALA A 206 -12.28 -18.31 3.57
CA ALA A 206 -11.78 -17.46 2.47
C ALA A 206 -12.21 -17.94 1.09
N ASP A 207 -12.17 -19.25 0.82
CA ASP A 207 -12.62 -19.83 -0.46
C ASP A 207 -14.13 -19.61 -0.69
N LYS A 208 -14.95 -19.87 0.34
CA LYS A 208 -16.39 -19.60 0.30
C LYS A 208 -16.67 -18.14 -0.04
N LEU A 209 -16.01 -17.23 0.66
CA LEU A 209 -16.16 -15.80 0.44
C LEU A 209 -15.71 -15.37 -0.96
N ALA A 210 -14.53 -15.82 -1.38
CA ALA A 210 -13.99 -15.49 -2.69
C ALA A 210 -14.90 -15.96 -3.83
N ARG A 211 -15.44 -17.17 -3.74
CA ARG A 211 -16.41 -17.71 -4.72
C ARG A 211 -17.72 -16.93 -4.73
N ALA A 212 -18.23 -16.52 -3.57
CA ALA A 212 -19.42 -15.68 -3.48
C ALA A 212 -19.24 -14.30 -4.14
N LEU A 213 -18.07 -13.70 -3.95
CA LEU A 213 -17.68 -12.43 -4.58
C LEU A 213 -17.50 -12.61 -6.10
N LEU A 214 -16.79 -13.65 -6.55
CA LEU A 214 -16.56 -13.94 -7.96
C LEU A 214 -17.84 -14.34 -8.71
N ALA A 215 -18.88 -14.77 -8.02
CA ALA A 215 -20.19 -15.04 -8.60
C ALA A 215 -20.97 -13.76 -8.95
N GLN A 216 -20.52 -12.58 -8.47
CA GLN A 216 -21.14 -11.31 -8.85
C GLN A 216 -20.68 -10.90 -10.25
N PRO A 217 -21.59 -10.43 -11.12
CA PRO A 217 -21.30 -10.19 -12.55
C PRO A 217 -20.22 -9.15 -12.81
N GLU A 218 -20.04 -8.21 -11.87
CA GLU A 218 -19.03 -7.14 -11.95
C GLU A 218 -17.63 -7.61 -11.56
N VAL A 219 -17.51 -8.74 -10.86
CA VAL A 219 -16.26 -9.13 -10.18
C VAL A 219 -15.45 -10.12 -11.02
N LYS A 220 -14.17 -9.81 -11.20
CA LYS A 220 -13.19 -10.73 -11.80
C LYS A 220 -11.95 -10.86 -10.92
N PRO A 221 -11.25 -12.01 -10.96
CA PRO A 221 -10.01 -12.17 -10.22
C PRO A 221 -8.89 -11.34 -10.87
N VAL A 222 -8.03 -10.77 -10.03
CA VAL A 222 -6.95 -9.88 -10.46
C VAL A 222 -5.66 -10.22 -9.74
N GLY A 223 -4.55 -10.31 -10.49
CA GLY A 223 -3.25 -10.69 -9.98
C GLY A 223 -2.36 -9.49 -9.60
N LEU A 224 -1.17 -9.84 -9.04
CA LEU A 224 -0.17 -8.87 -8.57
C LEU A 224 0.31 -7.91 -9.68
N GLY A 225 0.34 -8.36 -10.94
CA GLY A 225 0.75 -7.53 -12.06
C GLY A 225 -0.15 -6.29 -12.24
N ALA A 226 -1.46 -6.50 -12.25
CA ALA A 226 -2.42 -5.41 -12.32
C ALA A 226 -2.45 -4.59 -11.02
N ARG A 227 -2.32 -5.24 -9.84
CA ARG A 227 -2.16 -4.53 -8.56
C ARG A 227 -1.00 -3.52 -8.61
N ASN A 228 0.15 -3.92 -9.17
CA ASN A 228 1.31 -3.04 -9.30
C ASN A 228 1.06 -1.87 -10.26
N SER A 229 0.41 -2.08 -11.38
CA SER A 229 0.11 -0.99 -12.32
C SER A 229 -0.96 -0.03 -11.78
N LEU A 230 -1.98 -0.53 -11.10
CA LEU A 230 -3.02 0.28 -10.46
C LEU A 230 -2.46 1.19 -9.36
N ARG A 231 -1.66 0.63 -8.44
CA ARG A 231 -1.06 1.41 -7.35
C ARG A 231 -0.10 2.48 -7.88
N LEU A 232 0.70 2.17 -8.94
CA LEU A 232 1.63 3.12 -9.52
C LEU A 232 0.87 4.30 -10.14
N GLU A 233 -0.18 4.06 -10.93
CA GLU A 233 -1.02 5.15 -11.47
C GLU A 233 -1.65 6.00 -10.35
N ALA A 234 -1.97 5.38 -9.21
CA ALA A 234 -2.46 6.07 -8.02
C ALA A 234 -1.35 6.79 -7.21
N GLY A 235 -0.07 6.68 -7.62
CA GLY A 235 1.06 7.32 -6.93
C GLY A 235 1.39 6.71 -5.56
N LEU A 236 0.91 5.48 -5.27
CA LEU A 236 1.09 4.79 -4.00
C LEU A 236 2.43 4.04 -3.96
N CYS A 237 3.16 4.19 -2.86
CA CYS A 237 4.47 3.55 -2.67
C CYS A 237 4.35 2.03 -2.61
N LEU A 238 5.37 1.33 -3.09
CA LEU A 238 5.63 -0.07 -2.81
C LEU A 238 6.81 -0.16 -1.86
N TYR A 239 6.59 -0.74 -0.67
CA TYR A 239 7.67 -0.98 0.28
C TYR A 239 8.75 -1.90 -0.30
N GLY A 240 10.00 -1.57 -0.05
CA GLY A 240 11.16 -2.25 -0.64
C GLY A 240 11.58 -1.73 -2.01
N ASN A 241 10.72 -0.93 -2.68
CA ASN A 241 11.03 -0.26 -3.93
C ASN A 241 11.10 1.27 -3.75
N ASP A 242 9.97 1.87 -3.37
CA ASP A 242 9.82 3.32 -3.29
C ASP A 242 10.16 3.88 -1.90
N ILE A 243 10.07 3.07 -0.88
CA ILE A 243 10.38 3.38 0.52
C ILE A 243 11.04 2.19 1.20
N ASP A 244 11.95 2.47 2.11
CA ASP A 244 12.73 1.49 2.87
C ASP A 244 13.31 2.09 4.17
N THR A 245 14.12 1.30 4.87
CA THR A 245 14.78 1.70 6.14
C THR A 245 15.79 2.83 6.01
N THR A 246 16.14 3.28 4.81
CA THR A 246 17.06 4.39 4.55
C THR A 246 16.35 5.67 4.13
N THR A 247 15.05 5.57 3.87
CA THR A 247 14.21 6.65 3.32
C THR A 247 13.34 7.26 4.42
N THR A 248 13.42 8.58 4.61
CA THR A 248 12.54 9.28 5.57
C THR A 248 11.17 9.58 4.95
N PRO A 249 10.11 9.78 5.75
CA PRO A 249 8.81 10.21 5.26
C PRO A 249 8.85 11.50 4.43
N VAL A 250 9.77 12.43 4.76
CA VAL A 250 9.89 13.73 4.08
C VAL A 250 10.54 13.54 2.70
N GLU A 251 11.62 12.76 2.62
CA GLU A 251 12.23 12.38 1.35
C GLU A 251 11.22 11.66 0.43
N ALA A 252 10.39 10.78 1.01
CA ALA A 252 9.36 10.03 0.30
C ALA A 252 8.15 10.86 -0.12
N SER A 253 8.11 12.17 0.18
CA SER A 253 6.95 13.04 -0.06
C SER A 253 5.66 12.53 0.62
N LEU A 254 5.82 11.91 1.81
CA LEU A 254 4.74 11.40 2.67
C LEU A 254 4.46 12.34 3.86
N ASN A 255 4.72 13.63 3.70
CA ASN A 255 4.55 14.66 4.76
C ASN A 255 3.12 14.68 5.33
N TRP A 256 2.14 14.29 4.52
CA TRP A 256 0.73 14.20 4.92
C TRP A 256 0.49 13.11 5.98
N ALA A 257 1.33 12.07 6.04
CA ALA A 257 1.27 11.03 7.05
C ALA A 257 1.86 11.48 8.40
N ILE A 258 2.70 12.52 8.41
CA ILE A 258 3.17 13.14 9.66
C ILE A 258 2.06 14.03 10.19
N GLN A 259 1.27 13.51 11.12
CA GLN A 259 0.08 14.20 11.62
C GLN A 259 0.43 15.52 12.33
N LYS A 260 -0.46 16.52 12.24
CA LYS A 260 -0.19 17.86 12.78
C LYS A 260 0.23 17.81 14.26
N VAL A 261 -0.50 17.05 15.07
CA VAL A 261 -0.23 16.93 16.53
C VAL A 261 1.16 16.37 16.87
N ARG A 262 1.83 15.72 15.91
CA ARG A 262 3.18 15.13 16.03
C ARG A 262 4.29 16.05 15.57
N ARG A 263 3.97 17.23 14.98
CA ARG A 263 4.93 18.18 14.43
C ARG A 263 5.46 19.11 15.49
N THR A 264 6.59 19.76 15.23
CA THR A 264 7.23 20.72 16.13
C THR A 264 6.25 21.81 16.59
N GLY A 265 6.21 22.09 17.89
CA GLY A 265 5.33 23.09 18.49
C GLY A 265 3.91 22.61 18.83
N GLU A 266 3.54 21.39 18.48
CA GLU A 266 2.22 20.82 18.76
C GLU A 266 2.22 19.98 20.05
N ALA A 267 1.03 19.61 20.52
CA ALA A 267 0.83 19.02 21.85
C ALA A 267 1.55 17.69 22.10
N ARG A 268 1.76 16.88 21.06
CA ARG A 268 2.47 15.59 21.12
C ARG A 268 3.63 15.57 20.12
N ALA A 269 4.34 16.68 19.99
CA ALA A 269 5.47 16.82 19.08
C ALA A 269 6.56 15.79 19.34
N GLY A 270 7.07 15.16 18.29
CA GLY A 270 8.13 14.14 18.40
C GLY A 270 7.71 12.90 19.17
N GLY A 271 8.61 12.30 19.95
CA GLY A 271 8.34 11.12 20.77
C GLY A 271 8.13 9.84 19.94
N PHE A 272 8.67 9.79 18.73
CA PHE A 272 8.73 8.61 17.84
C PHE A 272 10.17 8.42 17.34
N PRO A 273 10.56 7.21 16.91
CA PRO A 273 11.91 6.94 16.41
C PRO A 273 12.28 7.87 15.25
N GLY A 274 13.50 8.44 15.29
CA GLY A 274 14.00 9.35 14.26
C GLY A 274 13.32 10.73 14.20
N ALA A 275 12.55 11.11 15.22
CA ALA A 275 11.77 12.35 15.26
C ALA A 275 12.63 13.61 15.00
N GLU A 276 13.84 13.68 15.55
CA GLU A 276 14.74 14.82 15.36
C GLU A 276 15.01 15.08 13.87
N LYS A 277 15.45 14.06 13.14
CA LYS A 277 15.73 14.15 11.70
C LYS A 277 14.48 14.44 10.88
N VAL A 278 13.40 13.71 11.12
CA VAL A 278 12.15 13.84 10.36
C VAL A 278 11.55 15.24 10.53
N LEU A 279 11.51 15.75 11.76
CA LEU A 279 10.96 17.08 12.04
C LEU A 279 11.86 18.20 11.55
N ALA A 280 13.19 18.02 11.59
CA ALA A 280 14.13 18.97 11.01
C ALA A 280 13.97 19.07 9.48
N GLN A 281 13.88 17.95 8.78
CA GLN A 281 13.62 17.92 7.33
C GLN A 281 12.25 18.51 6.96
N LEU A 282 11.23 18.29 7.81
CA LEU A 282 9.89 18.85 7.59
C LEU A 282 9.88 20.38 7.75
N ALA A 283 10.68 20.91 8.68
CA ALA A 283 10.80 22.35 8.93
C ALA A 283 11.67 23.06 7.89
N ASP A 284 12.72 22.38 7.42
CA ASP A 284 13.69 22.94 6.47
C ASP A 284 13.97 21.95 5.32
N PRO A 285 13.29 22.11 4.18
CA PRO A 285 13.52 21.27 3.00
C PRO A 285 14.94 21.29 2.43
N ALA A 286 15.78 22.28 2.80
CA ALA A 286 17.18 22.32 2.39
C ALA A 286 18.02 21.17 3.01
N GLN A 287 17.51 20.53 4.05
CA GLN A 287 18.13 19.34 4.66
C GLN A 287 17.88 18.04 3.88
N LEU A 288 17.05 18.08 2.84
CA LEU A 288 16.82 16.92 1.98
C LEU A 288 17.99 16.74 1.02
N THR A 289 18.49 15.52 0.90
CA THR A 289 19.48 15.13 -0.11
C THR A 289 18.83 14.58 -1.38
N ARG A 290 17.59 14.07 -1.26
CA ARG A 290 16.78 13.53 -2.34
C ARG A 290 15.29 13.73 -2.07
N LYS A 291 14.48 13.66 -3.11
CA LYS A 291 13.03 13.78 -3.00
C LYS A 291 12.35 12.86 -4.00
N ARG A 292 11.34 12.12 -3.55
CA ARG A 292 10.50 11.29 -4.42
C ARG A 292 9.62 12.18 -5.29
N VAL A 293 9.62 11.88 -6.59
CA VAL A 293 8.84 12.56 -7.63
C VAL A 293 8.09 11.56 -8.52
N GLY A 294 7.02 12.01 -9.14
CA GLY A 294 6.42 11.34 -10.29
C GLY A 294 7.14 11.75 -11.57
N LEU A 295 7.28 10.82 -12.50
CA LEU A 295 7.96 10.98 -13.77
C LEU A 295 7.08 10.43 -14.90
N LYS A 296 6.96 11.15 -16.01
CA LYS A 296 6.36 10.64 -17.24
C LYS A 296 7.40 10.63 -18.35
N ALA A 297 7.50 9.56 -19.11
CA ALA A 297 8.37 9.54 -20.29
C ALA A 297 7.69 10.30 -21.44
N LEU A 298 8.46 11.10 -22.16
CA LEU A 298 7.97 11.83 -23.34
C LEU A 298 7.95 10.96 -24.60
N GLU A 299 8.51 9.75 -24.51
CA GLU A 299 8.50 8.71 -25.55
C GLU A 299 7.75 7.46 -25.00
N ARG A 300 7.28 6.57 -25.89
CA ARG A 300 6.62 5.31 -25.50
C ARG A 300 7.64 4.22 -25.09
N VAL A 301 8.61 4.58 -24.28
CA VAL A 301 9.61 3.66 -23.74
C VAL A 301 9.38 3.53 -22.23
N PRO A 302 8.93 2.35 -21.75
CA PRO A 302 8.80 2.11 -20.30
C PRO A 302 10.19 2.19 -19.64
N VAL A 303 10.26 2.98 -18.58
CA VAL A 303 11.44 3.08 -17.72
C VAL A 303 11.16 2.24 -16.47
N ARG A 304 12.08 1.33 -16.15
CA ARG A 304 11.93 0.36 -15.05
C ARG A 304 12.64 0.85 -13.80
N ASP A 305 12.35 0.18 -12.69
CA ASP A 305 13.10 0.30 -11.44
C ASP A 305 14.62 0.13 -11.67
N HIS A 306 15.40 0.74 -10.80
CA HIS A 306 16.87 0.81 -10.85
C HIS A 306 17.45 1.49 -12.11
N THR A 307 16.64 2.27 -12.82
CA THR A 307 17.13 3.07 -13.95
C THR A 307 17.70 4.39 -13.42
N ALA A 308 18.97 4.65 -13.72
CA ALA A 308 19.64 5.90 -13.35
C ALA A 308 18.99 7.11 -14.02
N LEU A 309 18.81 8.18 -13.24
CA LEU A 309 18.33 9.49 -13.71
C LEU A 309 19.48 10.47 -13.79
N GLN A 310 19.55 11.20 -14.90
CA GLN A 310 20.57 12.21 -15.17
C GLN A 310 19.94 13.56 -15.48
N SER A 311 20.63 14.63 -15.14
CA SER A 311 20.33 15.96 -15.67
C SER A 311 20.48 15.98 -17.21
N LEU A 312 19.96 17.01 -17.86
CA LEU A 312 20.19 17.19 -19.31
C LEU A 312 21.69 17.37 -19.65
N GLY A 313 22.50 17.78 -18.67
CA GLY A 313 23.96 17.88 -18.77
C GLY A 313 24.72 16.58 -18.51
N GLY A 314 24.04 15.47 -18.20
CA GLY A 314 24.64 14.15 -17.97
C GLY A 314 25.09 13.88 -16.51
N GLU A 315 24.79 14.76 -15.57
CA GLU A 315 25.06 14.55 -14.15
C GLU A 315 24.09 13.50 -13.57
N LEU A 316 24.58 12.53 -12.79
CA LEU A 316 23.73 11.58 -12.06
C LEU A 316 22.98 12.33 -10.95
N ILE A 317 21.66 12.34 -11.01
CA ILE A 317 20.80 13.09 -10.08
C ILE A 317 19.86 12.19 -9.28
N GLY A 318 19.77 10.90 -9.60
CA GLY A 318 18.86 9.99 -8.89
C GLY A 318 18.61 8.68 -9.60
N GLU A 319 17.50 8.02 -9.20
CA GLU A 319 17.14 6.68 -9.68
C GLU A 319 15.62 6.50 -9.69
N VAL A 320 15.12 5.73 -10.65
CA VAL A 320 13.73 5.24 -10.69
C VAL A 320 13.55 4.08 -9.72
N THR A 321 12.52 4.14 -8.90
CA THR A 321 12.18 3.10 -7.92
C THR A 321 11.01 2.21 -8.34
N SER A 322 10.10 2.76 -9.16
CA SER A 322 8.99 2.02 -9.77
C SER A 322 8.67 2.60 -11.14
N GLY A 323 8.46 1.76 -12.14
CA GLY A 323 8.11 2.28 -13.46
C GLY A 323 7.52 1.22 -14.40
N LEU A 324 6.51 1.63 -15.18
CA LEU A 324 5.85 0.80 -16.19
C LEU A 324 5.06 1.64 -17.20
N LEU A 325 4.49 0.97 -18.21
CA LEU A 325 3.46 1.58 -19.04
C LEU A 325 2.13 1.57 -18.26
N GLY A 326 1.60 2.76 -17.93
CA GLY A 326 0.30 2.89 -17.25
C GLY A 326 -0.85 2.49 -18.19
N PRO A 327 -1.61 1.41 -17.88
CA PRO A 327 -2.65 0.92 -18.79
C PRO A 327 -3.80 1.89 -19.00
N SER A 328 -4.23 2.62 -17.94
CA SER A 328 -5.33 3.59 -18.04
C SER A 328 -4.93 4.85 -18.80
N ILE A 329 -3.73 5.36 -18.52
CA ILE A 329 -3.23 6.61 -19.09
C ILE A 329 -2.50 6.40 -20.43
N ASN A 330 -2.24 5.12 -20.79
CA ASN A 330 -1.52 4.72 -22.01
C ASN A 330 -0.18 5.46 -22.23
N GLN A 331 0.52 5.74 -21.11
CA GLN A 331 1.79 6.47 -21.09
C GLN A 331 2.75 5.80 -20.09
N PRO A 332 4.05 5.71 -20.40
CA PRO A 332 5.04 5.27 -19.44
C PRO A 332 5.17 6.28 -18.31
N VAL A 333 4.98 5.80 -17.07
CA VAL A 333 5.13 6.57 -15.83
C VAL A 333 6.03 5.85 -14.87
N ALA A 334 6.66 6.62 -14.00
CA ALA A 334 7.56 6.10 -12.99
C ALA A 334 7.51 6.96 -11.71
N MET A 335 7.89 6.36 -10.61
CA MET A 335 8.31 7.08 -9.41
C MET A 335 9.80 6.90 -9.24
N GLY A 336 10.45 7.88 -8.65
CA GLY A 336 11.88 7.83 -8.39
C GLY A 336 12.31 8.95 -7.47
N TYR A 337 13.56 8.89 -7.06
CA TYR A 337 14.20 9.94 -6.27
C TYR A 337 15.13 10.76 -7.14
N VAL A 338 15.09 12.07 -6.96
CA VAL A 338 16.02 13.02 -7.59
C VAL A 338 16.57 13.96 -6.53
N SER A 339 17.74 14.54 -6.82
CA SER A 339 18.27 15.67 -6.01
C SER A 339 17.21 16.79 -5.99
N PRO A 340 17.03 17.50 -4.85
CA PRO A 340 15.93 18.46 -4.66
C PRO A 340 15.85 19.55 -5.72
N ALA A 341 16.99 19.97 -6.28
CA ALA A 341 17.08 20.96 -7.36
C ALA A 341 16.32 20.54 -8.65
N PHE A 342 16.11 19.25 -8.83
CA PHE A 342 15.42 18.68 -10.01
C PHE A 342 13.99 18.22 -9.72
N ALA A 343 13.47 18.45 -8.50
CA ALA A 343 12.18 17.92 -8.07
C ALA A 343 10.96 18.80 -8.45
N THR A 344 11.17 19.93 -9.12
CA THR A 344 10.08 20.82 -9.53
C THR A 344 9.31 20.22 -10.70
N ILE A 345 7.97 20.25 -10.62
CA ILE A 345 7.08 19.79 -11.71
C ILE A 345 7.42 20.54 -13.00
N GLY A 346 7.50 19.82 -14.13
CA GLY A 346 7.90 20.33 -15.44
C GLY A 346 9.41 20.24 -15.68
N THR A 347 10.24 19.91 -14.70
CA THR A 347 11.68 19.69 -14.90
C THR A 347 11.91 18.47 -15.78
N GLN A 348 12.72 18.65 -16.83
CA GLN A 348 13.10 17.56 -17.71
C GLN A 348 14.41 16.90 -17.23
N VAL A 349 14.41 15.57 -17.27
CA VAL A 349 15.55 14.72 -16.88
C VAL A 349 15.70 13.57 -17.86
N ASN A 350 16.85 12.94 -17.91
CA ASN A 350 17.10 11.76 -18.74
C ASN A 350 17.12 10.49 -17.89
N ALA A 351 16.43 9.43 -18.34
CA ALA A 351 16.57 8.08 -17.81
C ALA A 351 17.49 7.26 -18.71
N MET A 352 18.49 6.57 -18.14
CA MET A 352 19.45 5.76 -18.88
C MET A 352 18.91 4.33 -19.11
N VAL A 353 18.19 4.11 -20.19
CA VAL A 353 17.56 2.83 -20.53
C VAL A 353 18.42 2.07 -21.55
N ARG A 354 19.09 1.01 -21.14
CA ARG A 354 19.92 0.15 -22.01
C ARG A 354 20.93 0.93 -22.87
N GLY A 355 21.59 1.92 -22.27
CA GLY A 355 22.58 2.77 -22.97
C GLY A 355 22.00 3.89 -23.81
N ARG A 356 20.68 4.08 -23.82
CA ARG A 356 19.97 5.16 -24.49
C ARG A 356 19.36 6.12 -23.46
N LEU A 357 19.43 7.41 -23.74
CA LEU A 357 18.72 8.43 -22.95
C LEU A 357 17.25 8.48 -23.38
N VAL A 358 16.37 8.36 -22.41
CA VAL A 358 14.92 8.53 -22.56
C VAL A 358 14.53 9.79 -21.81
N LEU A 359 14.02 10.78 -22.53
CA LEU A 359 13.61 12.04 -21.94
C LEU A 359 12.33 11.84 -21.10
N MET A 360 12.40 12.28 -19.85
CA MET A 360 11.30 12.25 -18.88
C MET A 360 11.03 13.65 -18.35
N GLU A 361 9.83 13.86 -17.84
CA GLU A 361 9.42 15.09 -17.18
C GLU A 361 8.89 14.78 -15.77
N VAL A 362 9.33 15.54 -14.78
CA VAL A 362 8.78 15.49 -13.42
C VAL A 362 7.33 15.95 -13.47
N THR A 363 6.43 15.16 -12.91
CA THR A 363 4.99 15.40 -12.98
C THR A 363 4.31 15.22 -11.61
N ALA A 364 3.11 15.75 -11.46
CA ALA A 364 2.31 15.56 -10.27
C ALA A 364 1.89 14.09 -10.08
N MET A 365 1.72 13.68 -8.83
CA MET A 365 1.08 12.43 -8.44
C MET A 365 -0.18 12.73 -7.61
N PRO A 366 -1.21 11.89 -7.71
CA PRO A 366 -1.31 10.65 -8.51
C PRO A 366 -1.32 10.94 -10.02
N PHE A 367 -0.88 9.97 -10.84
CA PHE A 367 -0.92 10.07 -12.31
C PHE A 367 -2.35 9.97 -12.84
N LEU A 368 -3.22 9.27 -12.11
CA LEU A 368 -4.66 9.20 -12.32
C LEU A 368 -5.37 9.63 -11.03
N PRO A 369 -6.33 10.56 -11.07
CA PRO A 369 -7.08 10.98 -9.89
C PRO A 369 -7.73 9.81 -9.16
N ALA A 370 -7.67 9.83 -7.82
CA ALA A 370 -8.30 8.79 -7.01
C ALA A 370 -9.83 8.99 -6.92
N ASN A 371 -10.57 7.86 -6.94
CA ASN A 371 -12.04 7.81 -6.96
C ASN A 371 -12.62 7.29 -5.63
N TYR A 372 -12.00 7.62 -4.50
CA TYR A 372 -12.49 7.18 -3.19
C TYR A 372 -13.83 7.81 -2.83
N PHE A 373 -14.77 6.99 -2.37
CA PHE A 373 -16.07 7.49 -1.89
C PHE A 373 -15.93 8.13 -0.51
N ARG A 374 -16.23 9.43 -0.43
CA ARG A 374 -16.04 10.21 0.81
C ARG A 374 -17.38 10.64 1.45
N GLY A 375 -18.51 10.20 0.87
CA GLY A 375 -19.86 10.56 1.30
C GLY A 375 -20.47 11.69 0.49
#